data_401c549cd18401500179dd96e1d62891
#
_entry.id   401c549cd18401500179dd96e1d62891
#
_cell.length_a   1.000
_cell.length_b   1.000
_cell.length_c   1.000
_cell.angle_alpha   90.00
_cell.angle_beta   90.00
_cell.angle_gamma   90.00
#
_symmetry.space_group_name_H-M   'P 1'
#
loop_
_entity.id
_entity.type
_entity.pdbx_description
1 polymer ?
#
loop_
_entity_poly.entity_id
_entity_poly.type
_entity_poly.pdbx_seq_one_letter_code
_entity_poly.pdbx_strand_id
1 'polypeptide(L)'
;VSRKLSTLKLRNSVMNEEIITSDELCRAACCNLGESFVTNPSVDVSYSDAATGAKQIKLLGLSGTYVQMLTENIPNYRGAASPYGLGYVPGPWMHSIQVSKGISSVKNGYEALTGQINVEFKKPQLPEADWVSANLYEANADATVKLSKRWSTSLLAHYENETKAHDGNDDGFADIPRIEQYNFWNRWAYMGDHYVFQAGIKALD
;
A
#
# COMPACT_ATOMS: atom_id res chain seq x y z
N VAL A 1 2.33 -30.50 6.34
CA VAL A 1 1.80 -29.13 6.42
C VAL A 1 2.84 -28.23 5.77
N SER A 2 2.59 -27.80 4.52
CA SER A 2 3.46 -26.84 3.83
C SER A 2 3.31 -25.49 4.52
N ARG A 3 4.36 -25.01 5.18
CA ARG A 3 4.43 -23.66 5.70
C ARG A 3 4.52 -22.72 4.49
N LYS A 4 3.46 -22.05 4.12
CA LYS A 4 3.52 -20.92 3.17
C LYS A 4 4.45 -19.88 3.79
N LEU A 5 5.54 -19.56 3.10
CA LEU A 5 6.41 -18.45 3.49
C LEU A 5 5.63 -17.16 3.32
N SER A 6 5.56 -16.36 4.36
CA SER A 6 4.87 -15.08 4.38
C SER A 6 5.52 -14.06 3.44
N THR A 7 6.85 -14.09 3.36
CA THR A 7 7.63 -13.27 2.41
C THR A 7 8.28 -14.18 1.39
N LEU A 8 8.03 -13.90 0.11
CA LEU A 8 8.61 -14.66 -1.00
C LEU A 8 9.82 -13.92 -1.56
N LYS A 9 10.97 -14.59 -1.55
CA LYS A 9 12.18 -14.11 -2.21
C LYS A 9 12.26 -14.71 -3.62
N LEU A 10 12.24 -13.87 -4.63
CA LEU A 10 12.32 -14.30 -6.03
C LEU A 10 13.77 -14.65 -6.39
N ARG A 11 14.07 -15.95 -6.45
CA ARG A 11 15.45 -16.43 -6.75
C ARG A 11 15.87 -16.26 -8.22
N ASN A 12 14.91 -16.18 -9.12
CA ASN A 12 15.15 -16.10 -10.57
C ASN A 12 14.99 -14.67 -11.13
N SER A 13 14.78 -13.68 -10.27
CA SER A 13 14.77 -12.28 -10.69
C SER A 13 16.21 -11.77 -10.84
N VAL A 14 16.43 -10.93 -11.86
CA VAL A 14 17.71 -10.22 -12.05
C VAL A 14 17.92 -9.21 -10.91
N MET A 15 16.84 -8.73 -10.31
CA MET A 15 16.84 -7.82 -9.17
C MET A 15 16.63 -8.60 -7.87
N ASN A 16 17.17 -8.08 -6.77
CA ASN A 16 16.94 -8.63 -5.45
C ASN A 16 15.54 -8.20 -4.95
N GLU A 17 14.54 -9.00 -5.28
CA GLU A 17 13.14 -8.69 -5.02
C GLU A 17 12.58 -9.57 -3.89
N GLU A 18 11.84 -8.94 -3.01
CA GLU A 18 11.04 -9.56 -1.97
C GLU A 18 9.57 -9.19 -2.17
N ILE A 19 8.67 -10.16 -2.04
CA ILE A 19 7.23 -9.92 -2.11
C ILE A 19 6.64 -10.17 -0.73
N ILE A 20 6.03 -9.15 -0.16
CA ILE A 20 5.18 -9.24 1.03
C ILE A 20 3.79 -9.63 0.54
N THR A 21 3.32 -10.78 0.96
CA THR A 21 2.04 -11.34 0.50
C THR A 21 0.86 -10.82 1.31
N SER A 22 -0.36 -11.01 0.81
CA SER A 22 -1.59 -10.68 1.54
C SER A 22 -1.67 -11.37 2.91
N ASP A 23 -1.16 -12.59 3.04
CA ASP A 23 -1.14 -13.32 4.31
C ASP A 23 -0.24 -12.64 5.35
N GLU A 24 0.86 -12.03 4.92
CA GLU A 24 1.75 -11.27 5.81
C GLU A 24 1.16 -9.90 6.14
N LEU A 25 0.59 -9.22 5.16
CA LEU A 25 -0.12 -7.96 5.37
C LEU A 25 -1.25 -8.10 6.41
N CYS A 26 -2.02 -9.17 6.32
CA CYS A 26 -3.06 -9.47 7.33
C CYS A 26 -2.48 -9.73 8.73
N ARG A 27 -1.29 -10.32 8.84
CA ARG A 27 -0.62 -10.57 10.13
C ARG A 27 -0.05 -9.31 10.75
N ALA A 28 0.46 -8.42 9.93
CA ALA A 28 0.94 -7.12 10.39
C ALA A 28 -0.20 -6.20 10.85
N ALA A 29 -1.48 -6.61 10.63
CA ALA A 29 -2.68 -5.86 10.97
C ALA A 29 -2.63 -4.40 10.49
N CYS A 30 -2.15 -4.21 9.28
CA CYS A 30 -1.78 -2.92 8.75
C CYS A 30 -2.99 -2.04 8.48
N CYS A 31 -3.08 -0.91 9.15
CA CYS A 31 -4.06 0.11 8.81
C CYS A 31 -3.66 0.86 7.52
N ASN A 32 -2.36 1.04 7.30
CA ASN A 32 -1.84 1.74 6.13
C ASN A 32 -0.52 1.12 5.62
N LEU A 33 -0.06 1.62 4.45
CA LEU A 33 1.17 1.13 3.83
C LEU A 33 2.40 1.26 4.73
N GLY A 34 2.52 2.33 5.52
CA GLY A 34 3.66 2.51 6.42
C GLY A 34 3.80 1.38 7.43
N GLU A 35 2.71 0.91 7.99
CA GLU A 35 2.71 -0.17 8.99
C GLU A 35 2.99 -1.54 8.38
N SER A 36 2.77 -1.69 7.08
CA SER A 36 3.01 -2.94 6.36
C SER A 36 4.46 -3.40 6.35
N PHE A 37 5.39 -2.53 6.69
CA PHE A 37 6.82 -2.84 6.68
C PHE A 37 7.38 -3.27 8.03
N VAL A 38 6.59 -3.27 9.10
CA VAL A 38 7.03 -3.63 10.45
C VAL A 38 7.69 -5.01 10.51
N THR A 39 7.26 -5.93 9.67
CA THR A 39 7.82 -7.29 9.59
C THR A 39 8.99 -7.40 8.62
N ASN A 40 9.28 -6.37 7.82
CA ASN A 40 10.34 -6.41 6.82
C ASN A 40 11.63 -5.75 7.33
N PRO A 41 12.72 -6.51 7.54
CA PRO A 41 13.96 -5.98 8.13
C PRO A 41 14.73 -5.04 7.19
N SER A 42 14.33 -4.93 5.93
CA SER A 42 15.02 -4.10 4.94
C SER A 42 14.42 -2.70 4.81
N VAL A 43 13.21 -2.54 5.32
CA VAL A 43 12.44 -1.28 5.23
C VAL A 43 12.12 -0.83 6.64
N ASP A 44 12.57 0.37 6.97
CA ASP A 44 12.24 1.03 8.23
C ASP A 44 11.32 2.22 7.96
N VAL A 45 10.30 2.37 8.77
CA VAL A 45 9.32 3.47 8.67
C VAL A 45 9.20 4.13 10.03
N SER A 46 9.40 5.42 10.05
CA SER A 46 9.28 6.25 11.24
C SER A 46 8.50 7.52 10.96
N TYR A 47 7.86 8.09 11.98
CA TYR A 47 7.30 9.41 11.85
C TYR A 47 8.42 10.43 11.73
N SER A 48 8.35 11.31 10.74
CA SER A 48 9.27 12.44 10.59
C SER A 48 8.72 13.71 11.25
N ASP A 49 7.40 13.77 11.39
CA ASP A 49 6.72 14.87 12.05
C ASP A 49 5.39 14.34 12.65
N ALA A 50 5.28 14.44 13.96
CA ALA A 50 4.10 13.99 14.70
C ALA A 50 2.87 14.89 14.47
N ALA A 51 3.10 16.18 14.18
CA ALA A 51 2.00 17.13 14.00
C ALA A 51 1.26 16.92 12.67
N THR A 52 2.00 16.58 11.60
CA THR A 52 1.43 16.41 10.26
C THR A 52 1.22 14.96 9.88
N GLY A 53 1.68 14.00 10.70
CA GLY A 53 1.64 12.57 10.38
C GLY A 53 2.57 12.14 9.26
N ALA A 54 3.49 13.00 8.85
CA ALA A 54 4.45 12.68 7.81
C ALA A 54 5.34 11.51 8.25
N LYS A 55 5.40 10.48 7.42
CA LYS A 55 6.20 9.28 7.65
C LYS A 55 7.44 9.29 6.76
N GLN A 56 8.56 8.90 7.31
CA GLN A 56 9.80 8.72 6.58
C GLN A 56 10.08 7.23 6.40
N ILE A 57 10.32 6.84 5.15
CA ILE A 57 10.76 5.49 4.82
C ILE A 57 12.28 5.48 4.67
N LYS A 58 12.91 4.41 5.12
CA LYS A 58 14.33 4.13 4.85
C LYS A 58 14.44 2.73 4.27
N LEU A 59 15.10 2.60 3.16
CA LEU A 59 15.41 1.32 2.55
C LEU A 59 16.91 1.06 2.65
N LEU A 60 17.27 -0.06 3.27
CA LEU A 60 18.67 -0.39 3.55
C LEU A 60 19.42 0.72 4.34
N GLY A 61 18.73 1.41 5.22
CA GLY A 61 19.28 2.50 6.04
C GLY A 61 19.40 3.85 5.34
N LEU A 62 19.05 3.96 4.06
CA LEU A 62 19.10 5.21 3.31
C LEU A 62 17.74 5.89 3.22
N SER A 63 17.73 7.23 3.22
CA SER A 63 16.53 8.05 3.22
C SER A 63 15.58 7.73 2.07
N GLY A 64 14.29 7.87 2.32
CA GLY A 64 13.22 7.63 1.35
C GLY A 64 13.25 8.51 0.09
N THR A 65 14.01 9.60 0.10
CA THR A 65 14.25 10.41 -1.10
C THR A 65 14.92 9.60 -2.24
N TYR A 66 15.61 8.52 -1.89
CA TYR A 66 16.29 7.62 -2.82
C TYR A 66 15.51 6.34 -3.12
N VAL A 67 14.30 6.23 -2.57
CA VAL A 67 13.39 5.10 -2.77
C VAL A 67 12.26 5.53 -3.68
N GLN A 68 12.07 4.81 -4.78
CA GLN A 68 10.96 5.09 -5.67
C GLN A 68 9.71 4.35 -5.21
N MET A 69 8.62 5.08 -5.03
CA MET A 69 7.31 4.53 -4.73
C MET A 69 6.52 4.33 -6.03
N LEU A 70 5.96 3.13 -6.19
CA LEU A 70 5.13 2.76 -7.32
C LEU A 70 3.78 2.24 -6.82
N THR A 71 2.75 2.52 -7.58
CA THR A 71 1.46 1.86 -7.47
C THR A 71 1.16 1.18 -8.81
N GLU A 72 1.07 -0.14 -8.81
CA GLU A 72 0.83 -0.94 -10.01
C GLU A 72 1.83 -0.62 -11.15
N ASN A 73 3.10 -0.53 -10.78
CA ASN A 73 4.23 -0.17 -11.65
C ASN A 73 4.19 1.26 -12.23
N ILE A 74 3.32 2.13 -11.72
CA ILE A 74 3.27 3.54 -12.08
C ILE A 74 3.86 4.36 -10.94
N PRO A 75 4.86 5.25 -11.21
CA PRO A 75 5.42 6.12 -10.19
C PRO A 75 4.34 6.97 -9.51
N ASN A 76 4.29 6.91 -8.18
CA ASN A 76 3.31 7.59 -7.38
C ASN A 76 3.97 8.18 -6.11
N TYR A 77 3.34 9.19 -5.51
CA TYR A 77 3.83 9.85 -4.29
C TYR A 77 5.28 10.33 -4.40
N ARG A 78 5.56 11.15 -5.41
CA ARG A 78 6.89 11.69 -5.70
C ARG A 78 7.12 13.05 -5.03
N GLY A 79 8.39 13.36 -4.75
CA GLY A 79 8.78 14.66 -4.21
C GLY A 79 8.14 14.96 -2.86
N ALA A 80 7.49 16.11 -2.73
CA ALA A 80 6.86 16.57 -1.49
C ALA A 80 5.69 15.69 -1.01
N ALA A 81 5.06 14.92 -1.89
CA ALA A 81 3.98 14.01 -1.53
C ALA A 81 4.47 12.68 -0.94
N SER A 82 5.76 12.36 -1.07
CA SER A 82 6.32 11.08 -0.63
C SER A 82 6.12 10.80 0.87
N PRO A 83 6.31 11.75 1.81
CA PRO A 83 6.13 11.49 3.24
C PRO A 83 4.67 11.19 3.63
N TYR A 84 3.72 11.72 2.88
CA TYR A 84 2.29 11.54 3.16
C TYR A 84 1.72 10.30 2.44
N GLY A 85 2.33 9.90 1.33
CA GLY A 85 1.87 8.78 0.50
C GLY A 85 1.75 7.46 1.24
N LEU A 86 2.54 7.26 2.29
CA LEU A 86 2.51 6.06 3.11
C LEU A 86 1.24 5.94 3.96
N GLY A 87 0.65 7.06 4.35
CA GLY A 87 -0.61 7.11 5.07
C GLY A 87 -1.83 6.96 4.15
N TYR A 88 -1.72 7.38 2.88
CA TYR A 88 -2.84 7.41 1.94
C TYR A 88 -3.12 6.08 1.24
N VAL A 89 -2.42 5.02 1.60
CA VAL A 89 -2.66 3.68 1.05
C VAL A 89 -3.22 2.78 2.14
N PRO A 90 -4.54 2.52 2.14
CA PRO A 90 -5.16 1.66 3.12
C PRO A 90 -4.64 0.23 3.04
N GLY A 91 -4.33 -0.36 4.20
CA GLY A 91 -3.84 -1.73 4.31
C GLY A 91 -4.73 -2.77 3.62
N PRO A 92 -6.04 -2.75 3.87
CA PRO A 92 -6.99 -3.70 3.30
C PRO A 92 -7.11 -3.67 1.77
N TRP A 93 -6.66 -2.59 1.12
CA TRP A 93 -6.67 -2.48 -0.34
C TRP A 93 -5.53 -3.22 -1.01
N MET A 94 -4.45 -3.48 -0.25
CA MET A 94 -3.23 -4.07 -0.78
C MET A 94 -3.40 -5.58 -0.99
N HIS A 95 -3.00 -6.04 -2.17
CA HIS A 95 -2.86 -7.45 -2.48
C HIS A 95 -1.45 -7.95 -2.18
N SER A 96 -0.46 -7.17 -2.54
CA SER A 96 0.96 -7.46 -2.26
C SER A 96 1.82 -6.20 -2.34
N ILE A 97 2.98 -6.24 -1.71
CA ILE A 97 4.01 -5.22 -1.84
C ILE A 97 5.27 -5.88 -2.35
N GLN A 98 5.85 -5.33 -3.40
CA GLN A 98 7.13 -5.77 -3.96
C GLN A 98 8.20 -4.78 -3.53
N VAL A 99 9.24 -5.26 -2.86
CA VAL A 99 10.41 -4.48 -2.45
C VAL A 99 11.60 -4.93 -3.28
N SER A 100 12.03 -4.09 -4.21
CA SER A 100 13.23 -4.33 -5.03
C SER A 100 14.39 -3.53 -4.46
N LYS A 101 15.48 -4.21 -4.17
CA LYS A 101 16.71 -3.63 -3.57
C LYS A 101 17.75 -3.36 -4.63
N GLY A 102 18.34 -2.17 -4.60
CA GLY A 102 19.33 -1.73 -5.56
C GLY A 102 18.76 -0.88 -6.68
N ILE A 103 19.61 -0.49 -7.63
CA ILE A 103 19.25 0.38 -8.75
C ILE A 103 18.17 -0.30 -9.60
N SER A 104 17.08 0.41 -9.79
CA SER A 104 15.93 -0.06 -10.57
C SER A 104 16.04 0.30 -12.06
N SER A 105 15.08 -0.19 -12.83
CA SER A 105 15.01 0.11 -14.27
C SER A 105 14.79 1.60 -14.54
N VAL A 106 15.55 2.16 -15.46
CA VAL A 106 15.43 3.55 -15.96
C VAL A 106 14.01 3.85 -16.51
N LYS A 107 13.27 2.81 -16.90
CA LYS A 107 11.88 2.93 -17.37
C LYS A 107 10.99 3.67 -16.38
N ASN A 108 11.19 3.49 -15.09
CA ASN A 108 10.38 4.08 -14.03
C ASN A 108 10.91 5.44 -13.55
N GLY A 109 12.03 5.91 -14.07
CA GLY A 109 12.68 7.17 -13.70
C GLY A 109 13.99 6.97 -12.92
N TYR A 110 14.60 8.07 -12.50
CA TYR A 110 15.93 8.11 -11.88
C TYR A 110 15.93 8.05 -10.34
N GLU A 111 14.76 8.05 -9.72
CA GLU A 111 14.62 8.19 -8.26
C GLU A 111 14.97 6.91 -7.49
N ALA A 112 15.01 5.76 -8.15
CA ALA A 112 15.29 4.47 -7.52
C ALA A 112 16.80 4.21 -7.39
N LEU A 113 17.47 4.90 -6.48
CA LEU A 113 18.89 4.68 -6.20
C LEU A 113 19.11 3.53 -5.22
N THR A 114 18.30 3.45 -4.15
CA THR A 114 18.39 2.38 -3.16
C THR A 114 17.46 1.23 -3.47
N GLY A 115 16.40 1.50 -4.21
CA GLY A 115 15.40 0.53 -4.63
C GLY A 115 14.07 1.15 -4.94
N GLN A 116 13.12 0.27 -5.18
CA GLN A 116 11.74 0.65 -5.41
C GLN A 116 10.77 -0.19 -4.59
N ILE A 117 9.67 0.41 -4.20
CA ILE A 117 8.56 -0.24 -3.52
C ILE A 117 7.34 -0.11 -4.42
N ASN A 118 6.82 -1.24 -4.89
CA ASN A 118 5.63 -1.30 -5.72
C ASN A 118 4.47 -1.92 -4.94
N VAL A 119 3.36 -1.21 -4.87
CA VAL A 119 2.13 -1.66 -4.23
C VAL A 119 1.16 -2.14 -5.29
N GLU A 120 0.73 -3.39 -5.18
CA GLU A 120 -0.33 -3.96 -6.00
C GLU A 120 -1.63 -3.98 -5.20
N PHE A 121 -2.69 -3.36 -5.75
CA PHE A 121 -4.00 -3.39 -5.15
C PHE A 121 -4.79 -4.63 -5.55
N LYS A 122 -5.84 -4.94 -4.78
CA LYS A 122 -6.82 -5.94 -5.13
C LYS A 122 -7.42 -5.63 -6.50
N LYS A 123 -7.45 -6.62 -7.38
CA LYS A 123 -7.94 -6.50 -8.75
C LYS A 123 -9.26 -7.24 -8.90
N PRO A 124 -10.16 -6.83 -9.79
CA PRO A 124 -11.43 -7.52 -10.03
C PRO A 124 -11.21 -8.84 -10.78
N GLN A 125 -10.51 -9.77 -10.16
CA GLN A 125 -10.26 -11.11 -10.67
C GLN A 125 -11.19 -12.09 -9.98
N LEU A 126 -12.26 -12.49 -10.69
CA LEU A 126 -13.21 -13.55 -10.29
C LEU A 126 -13.88 -13.39 -8.90
N PRO A 127 -15.03 -13.98 -8.67
CA PRO A 127 -15.83 -13.69 -7.50
C PRO A 127 -15.16 -14.21 -6.23
N GLU A 128 -14.31 -13.41 -5.64
CA GLU A 128 -13.93 -13.56 -4.26
C GLU A 128 -14.91 -12.80 -3.38
N ALA A 129 -15.20 -13.38 -2.23
CA ALA A 129 -16.26 -12.93 -1.37
C ALA A 129 -16.11 -11.46 -0.95
N ASP A 130 -17.22 -10.76 -0.99
CA ASP A 130 -17.38 -9.45 -0.40
C ASP A 130 -17.06 -9.53 1.08
N TRP A 131 -16.23 -8.63 1.60
CA TRP A 131 -16.04 -8.51 3.01
C TRP A 131 -16.04 -7.06 3.46
N VAL A 132 -16.53 -6.84 4.64
CA VAL A 132 -16.49 -5.55 5.32
C VAL A 132 -15.77 -5.75 6.65
N SER A 133 -14.74 -4.98 6.89
CA SER A 133 -14.11 -4.90 8.20
C SER A 133 -14.26 -3.49 8.76
N ALA A 134 -14.64 -3.39 10.01
CA ALA A 134 -14.75 -2.13 10.71
C ALA A 134 -14.14 -2.25 12.11
N ASN A 135 -13.35 -1.26 12.49
CA ASN A 135 -12.87 -1.09 13.85
C ASN A 135 -13.31 0.28 14.40
N LEU A 136 -12.87 0.65 15.60
CA LEU A 136 -13.30 1.89 16.25
C LEU A 136 -12.90 3.19 15.51
N TYR A 137 -11.91 3.15 14.64
CA TYR A 137 -11.30 4.33 14.02
C TYR A 137 -11.16 4.20 12.51
N GLU A 138 -11.45 3.04 11.96
CA GLU A 138 -11.24 2.75 10.55
C GLU A 138 -12.39 1.92 10.01
N ALA A 139 -12.91 2.30 8.87
CA ALA A 139 -13.89 1.52 8.13
C ALA A 139 -13.38 1.25 6.71
N ASN A 140 -13.35 -0.02 6.34
CA ASN A 140 -12.96 -0.47 5.00
C ASN A 140 -14.08 -1.28 4.39
N ALA A 141 -14.33 -1.05 3.12
CA ALA A 141 -15.21 -1.88 2.33
C ALA A 141 -14.54 -2.22 1.00
N ASP A 142 -14.54 -3.49 0.63
CA ASP A 142 -14.18 -3.92 -0.71
C ASP A 142 -15.23 -4.86 -1.27
N ALA A 143 -15.59 -4.63 -2.52
CA ALA A 143 -16.55 -5.43 -3.23
C ALA A 143 -16.08 -5.65 -4.67
N THR A 144 -16.18 -6.88 -5.15
CA THR A 144 -15.91 -7.22 -6.56
C THR A 144 -17.14 -7.86 -7.16
N VAL A 145 -17.63 -7.28 -8.25
CA VAL A 145 -18.85 -7.71 -8.93
C VAL A 145 -18.54 -8.11 -10.36
N LYS A 146 -18.99 -9.27 -10.75
CA LYS A 146 -18.96 -9.73 -12.13
C LYS A 146 -20.22 -9.27 -12.86
N LEU A 147 -20.07 -8.33 -13.78
CA LEU A 147 -21.18 -7.79 -14.56
C LEU A 147 -21.57 -8.66 -15.76
N SER A 148 -20.58 -9.31 -16.37
CA SER A 148 -20.79 -10.22 -17.48
C SER A 148 -19.65 -11.23 -17.59
N LYS A 149 -19.66 -12.08 -18.63
CA LYS A 149 -18.57 -13.04 -18.89
C LYS A 149 -17.20 -12.35 -19.11
N ARG A 150 -17.20 -11.10 -19.53
CA ARG A 150 -15.98 -10.35 -19.89
C ARG A 150 -15.77 -9.08 -19.05
N TRP A 151 -16.79 -8.62 -18.33
CA TRP A 151 -16.73 -7.39 -17.53
C TRP A 151 -16.84 -7.70 -16.05
N SER A 152 -15.96 -7.09 -15.28
CA SER A 152 -16.00 -7.07 -13.83
C SER A 152 -15.66 -5.67 -13.31
N THR A 153 -16.13 -5.35 -12.10
CA THR A 153 -15.80 -4.11 -11.41
C THR A 153 -15.43 -4.40 -9.97
N SER A 154 -14.51 -3.64 -9.42
CA SER A 154 -14.23 -3.63 -7.99
C SER A 154 -14.36 -2.24 -7.43
N LEU A 155 -14.89 -2.17 -6.23
CA LEU A 155 -15.04 -0.98 -5.43
C LEU A 155 -14.22 -1.16 -4.16
N LEU A 156 -13.37 -0.21 -3.87
CA LEU A 156 -12.63 -0.12 -2.62
C LEU A 156 -12.98 1.22 -1.98
N ALA A 157 -13.41 1.19 -0.74
CA ALA A 157 -13.72 2.39 0.05
C ALA A 157 -13.03 2.28 1.41
N HIS A 158 -12.50 3.39 1.88
CA HIS A 158 -11.83 3.48 3.16
C HIS A 158 -12.16 4.81 3.81
N TYR A 159 -12.46 4.76 5.08
CA TYR A 159 -12.64 5.91 5.94
C TYR A 159 -11.86 5.70 7.23
N GLU A 160 -11.02 6.64 7.55
CA GLU A 160 -10.27 6.70 8.80
C GLU A 160 -10.58 8.00 9.53
N ASN A 161 -10.81 7.92 10.82
CA ASN A 161 -11.08 9.08 11.67
C ASN A 161 -10.39 8.90 13.02
N GLU A 162 -9.28 9.58 13.21
CA GLU A 162 -8.56 9.69 14.48
C GLU A 162 -8.61 11.14 14.95
N THR A 163 -9.69 11.48 15.67
CA THR A 163 -9.94 12.86 16.13
C THR A 163 -9.44 13.13 17.55
N LYS A 164 -9.09 12.07 18.30
CA LYS A 164 -8.61 12.22 19.68
C LYS A 164 -7.11 12.46 19.69
N ALA A 165 -6.70 13.47 20.42
CA ALA A 165 -5.28 13.64 20.76
C ALA A 165 -4.86 12.46 21.65
N HIS A 166 -3.90 11.68 21.20
CA HIS A 166 -3.27 10.63 21.98
C HIS A 166 -1.95 11.17 22.52
N ASP A 167 -1.87 11.30 23.82
CA ASP A 167 -0.66 11.69 24.56
C ASP A 167 -0.41 10.56 25.56
N GLY A 168 0.47 9.63 25.20
CA GLY A 168 0.76 8.43 25.99
C GLY A 168 1.77 8.65 27.12
N ASN A 169 2.49 9.78 27.09
CA ASN A 169 3.54 10.10 28.03
C ASN A 169 3.26 11.35 28.89
N ASP A 170 2.08 11.97 28.72
CA ASP A 170 1.61 13.17 29.44
C ASP A 170 2.58 14.39 29.31
N ASP A 171 3.24 14.54 28.16
CA ASP A 171 4.13 15.66 27.89
C ASP A 171 3.42 16.88 27.27
N GLY A 172 2.13 16.76 26.98
CA GLY A 172 1.30 17.81 26.40
C GLY A 172 1.37 17.88 24.88
N PHE A 173 2.09 16.96 24.23
CA PHE A 173 2.14 16.81 22.77
C PHE A 173 1.40 15.56 22.33
N ALA A 174 0.75 15.62 21.17
CA ALA A 174 0.08 14.45 20.60
C ALA A 174 1.11 13.52 19.98
N ASP A 175 1.12 12.23 20.39
CA ASP A 175 1.98 11.18 19.82
C ASP A 175 1.50 10.73 18.44
N ILE A 176 0.19 10.86 18.18
CA ILE A 176 -0.44 10.49 16.94
C ILE A 176 -1.17 11.71 16.36
N PRO A 177 -0.97 12.04 15.08
CA PRO A 177 -1.66 13.14 14.44
C PRO A 177 -3.16 12.88 14.36
N ARG A 178 -3.94 13.95 14.34
CA ARG A 178 -5.36 13.85 14.01
C ARG A 178 -5.49 13.62 12.51
N ILE A 179 -6.16 12.55 12.13
CA ILE A 179 -6.36 12.16 10.74
C ILE A 179 -7.84 12.00 10.50
N GLU A 180 -8.34 12.63 9.45
CA GLU A 180 -9.62 12.31 8.86
C GLU A 180 -9.38 12.12 7.37
N GLN A 181 -9.72 10.94 6.85
CA GLN A 181 -9.34 10.57 5.51
C GLN A 181 -10.44 9.76 4.84
N TYR A 182 -10.74 10.13 3.60
CA TYR A 182 -11.66 9.41 2.74
C TYR A 182 -10.92 8.94 1.49
N ASN A 183 -10.90 7.64 1.27
CA ASN A 183 -10.33 7.04 0.08
C ASN A 183 -11.40 6.25 -0.66
N PHE A 184 -11.44 6.43 -1.96
CA PHE A 184 -12.35 5.73 -2.85
C PHE A 184 -11.64 5.31 -4.12
N TRP A 185 -11.81 4.07 -4.53
CA TRP A 185 -11.31 3.57 -5.80
C TRP A 185 -12.34 2.66 -6.46
N ASN A 186 -12.76 3.00 -7.66
CA ASN A 186 -13.54 2.13 -8.50
C ASN A 186 -12.75 1.73 -9.74
N ARG A 187 -12.64 0.43 -9.98
CA ARG A 187 -11.90 -0.15 -11.09
C ARG A 187 -12.80 -1.05 -11.92
N TRP A 188 -12.68 -0.93 -13.22
CA TRP A 188 -13.35 -1.73 -14.21
C TRP A 188 -12.33 -2.57 -14.96
N ALA A 189 -12.62 -3.83 -15.20
CA ALA A 189 -11.80 -4.73 -15.99
C ALA A 189 -12.63 -5.37 -17.09
N TYR A 190 -12.06 -5.40 -18.27
CA TYR A 190 -12.56 -6.14 -19.41
C TYR A 190 -11.56 -7.21 -19.79
N MET A 191 -12.00 -8.47 -19.87
CA MET A 191 -11.21 -9.62 -20.28
C MET A 191 -11.65 -10.11 -21.66
N GLY A 192 -10.92 -9.69 -22.69
CA GLY A 192 -11.06 -10.21 -24.05
C GLY A 192 -10.24 -11.47 -24.26
N ASP A 193 -10.41 -12.10 -25.41
CA ASP A 193 -9.72 -13.36 -25.75
C ASP A 193 -8.20 -13.14 -25.96
N HIS A 194 -7.79 -11.93 -26.37
CA HIS A 194 -6.40 -11.59 -26.67
C HIS A 194 -5.86 -10.38 -25.89
N TYR A 195 -6.71 -9.68 -25.13
CA TYR A 195 -6.30 -8.50 -24.39
C TYR A 195 -7.11 -8.32 -23.11
N VAL A 196 -6.50 -7.66 -22.14
CA VAL A 196 -7.14 -7.23 -20.90
C VAL A 196 -7.07 -5.72 -20.87
N PHE A 197 -8.21 -5.07 -20.64
CA PHE A 197 -8.29 -3.64 -20.44
C PHE A 197 -8.73 -3.35 -19.00
N GLN A 198 -8.09 -2.39 -18.36
CA GLN A 198 -8.47 -1.92 -17.03
C GLN A 198 -8.53 -0.40 -17.02
N ALA A 199 -9.56 0.15 -16.41
CA ALA A 199 -9.71 1.56 -16.13
C ALA A 199 -10.19 1.76 -14.71
N GLY A 200 -9.81 2.85 -14.06
CA GLY A 200 -10.21 3.13 -12.71
C GLY A 200 -10.25 4.61 -12.40
N ILE A 201 -11.05 4.96 -11.40
CA ILE A 201 -11.15 6.31 -10.83
C ILE A 201 -10.80 6.19 -9.36
N LYS A 202 -9.86 7.02 -8.92
CA LYS A 202 -9.47 7.17 -7.51
C LYS A 202 -9.81 8.57 -7.04
N ALA A 203 -10.44 8.67 -5.89
CA ALA A 203 -10.63 9.90 -5.15
C ALA A 203 -10.00 9.77 -3.76
N LEU A 204 -9.43 10.85 -3.27
CA LEU A 204 -8.75 10.96 -2.00
C LEU A 204 -9.03 12.35 -1.43
N ASP A 205 -9.42 12.40 -0.16
CA ASP A 205 -9.58 13.63 0.62
C ASP A 205 -9.06 13.40 2.05
#